data_c54f3d16d8fd8d49a7327b882b21d2ef
#
_entry.id   c54f3d16d8fd8d49a7327b882b21d2ef
#
_cell.length_a   1.000
_cell.length_b   1.000
_cell.length_c   1.000
_cell.angle_alpha   90.00
_cell.angle_beta   90.00
_cell.angle_gamma   90.00
#
_symmetry.space_group_name_H-M   'P 1'
#
loop_
_entity.id
_entity.type
_entity.pdbx_description
1 polymer ?
#
loop_
_entity_poly.entity_id
_entity_poly.type
_entity_poly.pdbx_seq_one_letter_code
_entity_poly.pdbx_strand_id
1 'polypeptide(L)'
;MFSLRPHQQRAFAVMQEHNVGQIVVPTGGGKTFIMIADAYKHLRDNGPQTIVVVAPRILLANQLCEEFLEQLHSKRNHIMHVHSGETKHFSTTKSDKIALFNNTARACDENCIIFTTYHSLGRVVDSGINIDTIYFDEAHNGCGRAHFAGVYAMSKIANRKFYFTATPRIGRGSSAFRGMNNAEVWGNVICNVPAPELIEQGAIVSPKILPFDANDGGVEFARTKHNMPEVDAYNLMQIVEGLDSDHDAKILVAAPNTRVLWAMLTQTDVMQQLKDKGYDIMHITSKHGAYINKTKVGREKFFQTLTEWGLDDDRKFVIFHYSILSEGINVPGLTHTILLRNLPIVEMAQTIGRVIRVHKDDRDAINKGALIPTQFEFFRKPHGYVTVPVCGKAGNAITTRLQRVVDAIFKEGVPPLSFV
;
A
#
# COMPACT_ATOMS: atom_id res chain seq x y z
N MET A 1 23.39 11.09 -0.27
CA MET A 1 22.63 11.20 -1.53
C MET A 1 22.03 9.82 -1.77
N PHE A 2 20.72 9.68 -1.71
CA PHE A 2 20.06 8.39 -1.95
C PHE A 2 20.14 8.01 -3.43
N SER A 3 20.38 6.74 -3.71
CA SER A 3 20.48 6.22 -5.07
C SER A 3 19.08 5.83 -5.56
N LEU A 4 18.62 6.45 -6.63
CA LEU A 4 17.38 6.08 -7.32
C LEU A 4 17.65 4.90 -8.26
N ARG A 5 16.72 3.96 -8.33
CA ARG A 5 16.70 2.90 -9.33
C ARG A 5 16.40 3.44 -10.72
N PRO A 6 16.75 2.74 -11.83
CA PRO A 6 16.55 3.27 -13.18
C PRO A 6 15.14 3.79 -13.47
N HIS A 7 14.08 3.04 -13.11
CA HIS A 7 12.71 3.50 -13.28
C HIS A 7 12.34 4.73 -12.43
N GLN A 8 12.92 4.85 -11.23
CA GLN A 8 12.74 6.02 -10.37
C GLN A 8 13.46 7.25 -10.93
N GLN A 9 14.68 7.06 -11.47
CA GLN A 9 15.42 8.13 -12.16
C GLN A 9 14.64 8.64 -13.36
N ARG A 10 14.07 7.74 -14.18
CA ARG A 10 13.22 8.10 -15.32
C ARG A 10 11.99 8.89 -14.88
N ALA A 11 11.26 8.40 -13.87
CA ALA A 11 10.09 9.11 -13.35
C ALA A 11 10.46 10.50 -12.79
N PHE A 12 11.54 10.57 -12.00
CA PHE A 12 12.06 11.83 -11.48
C PHE A 12 12.45 12.81 -12.61
N ALA A 13 13.16 12.34 -13.64
CA ALA A 13 13.57 13.19 -14.76
C ALA A 13 12.37 13.80 -15.49
N VAL A 14 11.36 12.99 -15.80
CA VAL A 14 10.14 13.47 -16.47
C VAL A 14 9.37 14.47 -15.60
N MET A 15 9.35 14.30 -14.28
CA MET A 15 8.73 15.27 -13.36
C MET A 15 9.42 16.64 -13.39
N GLN A 16 10.70 16.73 -13.77
CA GLN A 16 11.39 18.02 -13.91
C GLN A 16 10.94 18.81 -15.17
N GLU A 17 10.38 18.11 -16.15
CA GLU A 17 9.92 18.68 -17.42
C GLU A 17 8.43 19.07 -17.38
N HIS A 18 7.70 18.66 -16.31
CA HIS A 18 6.27 18.85 -16.20
C HIS A 18 5.87 19.48 -14.86
N ASN A 19 4.80 20.27 -14.89
CA ASN A 19 4.16 20.81 -13.68
C ASN A 19 2.92 20.01 -13.25
N VAL A 20 2.44 19.14 -14.10
CA VAL A 20 1.27 18.28 -13.80
C VAL A 20 1.42 16.93 -14.50
N GLY A 21 1.11 15.86 -13.81
CA GLY A 21 1.08 14.55 -14.44
C GLY A 21 0.82 13.38 -13.49
N GLN A 22 0.47 12.27 -14.10
CA GLN A 22 0.25 11.02 -13.40
C GLN A 22 1.50 10.14 -13.53
N ILE A 23 1.90 9.55 -12.42
CA ILE A 23 3.02 8.59 -12.34
C ILE A 23 2.43 7.24 -11.93
N VAL A 24 2.38 6.31 -12.89
CA VAL A 24 1.84 4.97 -12.68
C VAL A 24 2.99 4.03 -12.40
N VAL A 25 3.07 3.58 -11.14
CA VAL A 25 4.13 2.68 -10.65
C VAL A 25 3.49 1.60 -9.78
N PRO A 26 3.74 0.32 -10.06
CA PRO A 26 3.20 -0.79 -9.26
C PRO A 26 3.57 -0.68 -7.78
N THR A 27 2.78 -1.34 -6.93
CA THR A 27 3.10 -1.48 -5.50
C THR A 27 4.48 -2.15 -5.35
N GLY A 28 5.31 -1.60 -4.47
CA GLY A 28 6.70 -2.06 -4.31
C GLY A 28 7.72 -1.34 -5.20
N GLY A 29 7.30 -0.57 -6.22
CA GLY A 29 8.20 0.19 -7.10
C GLY A 29 8.78 1.46 -6.47
N GLY A 30 8.45 1.79 -5.21
CA GLY A 30 9.07 2.89 -4.48
C GLY A 30 8.60 4.28 -4.89
N LYS A 31 7.29 4.48 -5.07
CA LYS A 31 6.65 5.78 -5.35
C LYS A 31 7.10 6.88 -4.39
N THR A 32 7.20 6.57 -3.10
CA THR A 32 7.63 7.51 -2.06
C THR A 32 9.03 8.06 -2.33
N PHE A 33 9.97 7.22 -2.77
CA PHE A 33 11.33 7.69 -3.09
C PHE A 33 11.37 8.66 -4.27
N ILE A 34 10.47 8.51 -5.24
CA ILE A 34 10.35 9.45 -6.36
C ILE A 34 9.84 10.81 -5.86
N MET A 35 8.81 10.82 -4.99
CA MET A 35 8.29 12.03 -4.35
C MET A 35 9.37 12.73 -3.53
N ILE A 36 10.11 11.98 -2.71
CA ILE A 36 11.18 12.50 -1.85
C ILE A 36 12.30 13.10 -2.70
N ALA A 37 12.69 12.45 -3.80
CA ALA A 37 13.74 12.97 -4.70
C ALA A 37 13.35 14.29 -5.34
N ASP A 38 12.11 14.41 -5.81
CA ASP A 38 11.57 15.65 -6.36
C ASP A 38 11.46 16.75 -5.29
N ALA A 39 10.93 16.40 -4.12
CA ALA A 39 10.85 17.32 -2.98
C ALA A 39 12.24 17.81 -2.54
N TYR A 40 13.21 16.91 -2.39
CA TYR A 40 14.58 17.26 -2.02
C TYR A 40 15.20 18.27 -2.98
N LYS A 41 15.05 18.03 -4.30
CA LYS A 41 15.56 18.96 -5.32
C LYS A 41 14.93 20.34 -5.16
N HIS A 42 13.62 20.42 -5.04
CA HIS A 42 12.91 21.70 -4.97
C HIS A 42 13.18 22.47 -3.67
N LEU A 43 13.27 21.77 -2.53
CA LEU A 43 13.61 22.35 -1.23
C LEU A 43 15.05 22.89 -1.18
N ARG A 44 15.95 22.30 -1.96
CA ARG A 44 17.36 22.72 -2.03
C ARG A 44 17.61 23.86 -3.04
N ASP A 45 17.00 23.74 -4.22
CA ASP A 45 17.35 24.58 -5.38
C ASP A 45 16.53 25.87 -5.48
N ASN A 46 15.43 25.96 -4.72
CA ASN A 46 14.56 27.14 -4.71
C ASN A 46 14.58 27.84 -3.33
N GLY A 47 13.94 29.00 -3.25
CA GLY A 47 13.65 29.69 -1.99
C GLY A 47 12.63 28.87 -1.13
N PRO A 48 12.03 29.48 -0.11
CA PRO A 48 11.08 28.79 0.75
C PRO A 48 9.95 28.13 -0.02
N GLN A 49 9.75 26.82 0.19
CA GLN A 49 8.74 26.02 -0.50
C GLN A 49 7.65 25.56 0.44
N THR A 50 6.41 25.54 -0.05
CA THR A 50 5.28 24.84 0.58
C THR A 50 4.98 23.59 -0.20
N ILE A 51 5.24 22.43 0.42
CA ILE A 51 4.99 21.10 -0.17
C ILE A 51 3.83 20.46 0.58
N VAL A 52 2.86 19.89 -0.17
CA VAL A 52 1.75 19.13 0.38
C VAL A 52 1.84 17.68 -0.07
N VAL A 53 1.74 16.74 0.87
CA VAL A 53 1.70 15.29 0.61
C VAL A 53 0.35 14.74 1.06
N VAL A 54 -0.41 14.20 0.13
CA VAL A 54 -1.77 13.69 0.36
C VAL A 54 -1.77 12.18 0.40
N ALA A 55 -2.24 11.61 1.49
CA ALA A 55 -2.37 10.17 1.70
C ALA A 55 -3.84 9.74 1.82
N PRO A 56 -4.20 8.48 1.51
CA PRO A 56 -5.56 8.00 1.68
C PRO A 56 -6.00 7.87 3.14
N ARG A 57 -5.06 7.69 4.06
CA ARG A 57 -5.34 7.45 5.50
C ARG A 57 -4.32 8.15 6.39
N ILE A 58 -4.73 8.45 7.63
CA ILE A 58 -3.88 9.11 8.64
C ILE A 58 -2.59 8.32 8.89
N LEU A 59 -2.70 7.00 9.05
CA LEU A 59 -1.54 6.15 9.31
C LEU A 59 -0.51 6.25 8.17
N LEU A 60 -0.97 6.27 6.93
CA LEU A 60 -0.08 6.42 5.77
C LEU A 60 0.50 7.84 5.69
N ALA A 61 -0.25 8.87 6.08
CA ALA A 61 0.29 10.23 6.17
C ALA A 61 1.44 10.32 7.20
N ASN A 62 1.30 9.65 8.34
CA ASN A 62 2.37 9.57 9.33
C ASN A 62 3.58 8.78 8.82
N GLN A 63 3.36 7.63 8.15
CA GLN A 63 4.42 6.83 7.56
C GLN A 63 5.18 7.61 6.47
N LEU A 64 4.47 8.28 5.56
CA LEU A 64 5.10 9.14 4.53
C LEU A 64 5.91 10.26 5.18
N CYS A 65 5.42 10.86 6.26
CA CYS A 65 6.17 11.87 7.01
C CYS A 65 7.49 11.30 7.54
N GLU A 66 7.47 10.12 8.16
CA GLU A 66 8.68 9.46 8.68
C GLU A 66 9.66 9.16 7.53
N GLU A 67 9.21 8.58 6.42
CA GLU A 67 10.04 8.30 5.23
C GLU A 67 10.63 9.58 4.62
N PHE A 68 9.86 10.67 4.55
CA PHE A 68 10.36 11.98 4.09
C PHE A 68 11.43 12.52 5.04
N LEU A 69 11.23 12.47 6.35
CA LEU A 69 12.16 13.00 7.33
C LEU A 69 13.47 12.21 7.41
N GLU A 70 13.45 10.91 7.15
CA GLU A 70 14.68 10.11 7.05
C GLU A 70 15.64 10.65 5.97
N GLN A 71 15.11 11.27 4.92
CA GLN A 71 15.88 11.73 3.78
C GLN A 71 16.03 13.27 3.72
N LEU A 72 15.10 14.01 4.32
CA LEU A 72 15.01 15.47 4.25
C LEU A 72 15.44 16.11 5.58
N HIS A 73 16.57 15.68 6.14
CA HIS A 73 17.11 16.23 7.37
C HIS A 73 17.52 17.69 7.20
N SER A 74 16.66 18.62 7.59
CA SER A 74 16.99 20.05 7.63
C SER A 74 16.18 20.73 8.73
N LYS A 75 16.86 21.55 9.55
CA LYS A 75 16.21 22.42 10.54
C LYS A 75 15.33 23.50 9.90
N ARG A 76 15.51 23.75 8.59
CA ARG A 76 14.70 24.70 7.82
C ARG A 76 13.38 24.12 7.31
N ASN A 77 13.08 22.87 7.59
CA ASN A 77 11.84 22.22 7.17
C ASN A 77 10.86 22.14 8.35
N HIS A 78 9.80 22.92 8.30
CA HIS A 78 8.70 22.89 9.26
C HIS A 78 7.67 21.85 8.83
N ILE A 79 7.36 20.95 9.74
CA ILE A 79 6.45 19.81 9.47
C ILE A 79 5.11 20.05 10.13
N MET A 80 4.04 19.90 9.37
CA MET A 80 2.67 19.99 9.89
C MET A 80 1.82 18.84 9.36
N HIS A 81 0.93 18.34 10.21
CA HIS A 81 -0.12 17.42 9.81
C HIS A 81 -1.49 18.09 9.77
N VAL A 82 -2.26 17.82 8.73
CA VAL A 82 -3.65 18.28 8.60
C VAL A 82 -4.58 17.07 8.58
N HIS A 83 -4.85 16.55 9.78
CA HIS A 83 -5.80 15.46 10.02
C HIS A 83 -6.14 15.41 11.54
N SER A 84 -7.17 14.63 11.90
CA SER A 84 -7.67 14.51 13.28
C SER A 84 -6.99 13.41 14.10
N GLY A 85 -6.04 12.67 13.54
CA GLY A 85 -5.34 11.60 14.25
C GLY A 85 -4.12 12.09 15.01
N GLU A 86 -3.58 11.20 15.84
CA GLU A 86 -2.35 11.43 16.60
C GLU A 86 -1.13 11.48 15.67
N THR A 87 -0.19 12.34 16.00
CA THR A 87 1.10 12.50 15.32
C THR A 87 2.12 13.11 16.28
N LYS A 88 3.41 12.92 15.98
CA LYS A 88 4.53 13.49 16.75
C LYS A 88 4.81 14.97 16.40
N HIS A 89 4.19 15.50 15.36
CA HIS A 89 4.40 16.85 14.85
C HIS A 89 3.19 17.74 15.12
N PHE A 90 3.34 19.03 14.88
CA PHE A 90 2.22 19.94 14.96
C PHE A 90 1.07 19.49 14.04
N SER A 91 -0.14 19.47 14.57
CA SER A 91 -1.32 19.00 13.85
C SER A 91 -2.51 19.90 14.08
N THR A 92 -3.24 20.23 13.03
CA THR A 92 -4.47 21.02 13.10
C THR A 92 -5.38 20.75 11.91
N THR A 93 -6.69 20.91 12.12
CA THR A 93 -7.69 20.93 11.03
C THR A 93 -8.33 22.32 10.86
N LYS A 94 -7.81 23.35 11.56
CA LYS A 94 -8.30 24.73 11.49
C LYS A 94 -7.53 25.49 10.41
N SER A 95 -8.22 26.01 9.41
CA SER A 95 -7.63 26.66 8.23
C SER A 95 -6.82 27.91 8.58
N ASP A 96 -7.25 28.69 9.57
CA ASP A 96 -6.52 29.86 10.09
C ASP A 96 -5.16 29.46 10.70
N LYS A 97 -5.11 28.33 11.43
CA LYS A 97 -3.85 27.83 12.00
C LYS A 97 -2.93 27.23 10.94
N ILE A 98 -3.49 26.61 9.91
CA ILE A 98 -2.71 26.13 8.75
C ILE A 98 -2.05 27.33 8.06
N ALA A 99 -2.83 28.38 7.77
CA ALA A 99 -2.31 29.59 7.16
C ALA A 99 -1.23 30.26 8.02
N LEU A 100 -1.48 30.42 9.33
CA LEU A 100 -0.51 31.01 10.25
C LEU A 100 0.82 30.24 10.26
N PHE A 101 0.77 28.93 10.40
CA PHE A 101 1.97 28.08 10.46
C PHE A 101 2.79 28.21 9.16
N ASN A 102 2.14 28.05 8.01
CA ASN A 102 2.80 28.17 6.70
C ASN A 102 3.40 29.56 6.48
N ASN A 103 2.63 30.63 6.77
CA ASN A 103 3.10 31.98 6.54
C ASN A 103 4.24 32.36 7.49
N THR A 104 4.24 31.84 8.72
CA THR A 104 5.35 32.02 9.66
C THR A 104 6.63 31.37 9.14
N ALA A 105 6.57 30.12 8.67
CA ALA A 105 7.73 29.43 8.11
C ALA A 105 8.29 30.22 6.89
N ARG A 106 7.44 30.63 5.97
CA ARG A 106 7.86 31.40 4.79
C ARG A 106 8.42 32.78 5.15
N ALA A 107 7.87 33.45 6.14
CA ALA A 107 8.41 34.75 6.61
C ALA A 107 9.79 34.60 7.26
N CYS A 108 10.12 33.45 7.80
CA CYS A 108 11.45 33.11 8.32
C CYS A 108 12.42 32.60 7.24
N ASP A 109 12.06 32.63 5.97
CA ASP A 109 12.82 32.05 4.85
C ASP A 109 13.01 30.51 5.02
N GLU A 110 11.97 29.82 5.51
CA GLU A 110 11.97 28.39 5.81
C GLU A 110 10.86 27.64 5.05
N ASN A 111 11.05 26.34 4.85
CA ASN A 111 10.13 25.47 4.12
C ASN A 111 8.99 25.00 5.02
N CYS A 112 7.83 24.72 4.41
CA CYS A 112 6.70 24.08 5.07
C CYS A 112 6.32 22.79 4.32
N ILE A 113 6.33 21.64 5.02
CA ILE A 113 5.91 20.36 4.47
C ILE A 113 4.65 19.90 5.22
N ILE A 114 3.56 19.78 4.50
CA ILE A 114 2.23 19.47 5.04
C ILE A 114 1.84 18.06 4.64
N PHE A 115 1.63 17.19 5.62
CA PHE A 115 1.06 15.85 5.41
C PHE A 115 -0.43 15.88 5.73
N THR A 116 -1.25 15.46 4.78
CA THR A 116 -2.71 15.49 4.91
C THR A 116 -3.37 14.23 4.34
N THR A 117 -4.66 14.08 4.58
CA THR A 117 -5.46 13.03 3.96
C THR A 117 -6.42 13.62 2.94
N TYR A 118 -6.89 12.79 1.98
CA TYR A 118 -7.96 13.20 1.05
C TYR A 118 -9.18 13.78 1.77
N HIS A 119 -9.50 13.23 2.94
CA HIS A 119 -10.63 13.70 3.76
C HIS A 119 -10.40 15.11 4.32
N SER A 120 -9.17 15.43 4.69
CA SER A 120 -8.82 16.72 5.29
C SER A 120 -8.32 17.76 4.28
N LEU A 121 -8.18 17.38 3.00
CA LEU A 121 -7.60 18.22 1.95
C LEU A 121 -8.35 19.55 1.77
N GLY A 122 -9.67 19.57 1.94
CA GLY A 122 -10.48 20.79 1.90
C GLY A 122 -10.03 21.83 2.94
N ARG A 123 -9.48 21.41 4.09
CA ARG A 123 -8.97 22.35 5.12
C ARG A 123 -7.72 23.08 4.66
N VAL A 124 -6.89 22.40 3.86
CA VAL A 124 -5.71 23.02 3.22
C VAL A 124 -6.18 24.00 2.14
N VAL A 125 -7.20 23.64 1.34
CA VAL A 125 -7.81 24.58 0.35
C VAL A 125 -8.34 25.82 1.06
N ASP A 126 -9.13 25.65 2.12
CA ASP A 126 -9.78 26.73 2.86
C ASP A 126 -8.77 27.66 3.57
N SER A 127 -7.52 27.23 3.75
CA SER A 127 -6.47 28.06 4.37
C SER A 127 -5.92 29.15 3.45
N GLY A 128 -6.15 29.03 2.13
CA GLY A 128 -5.72 30.01 1.14
C GLY A 128 -4.21 30.17 0.98
N ILE A 129 -3.40 29.20 1.45
CA ILE A 129 -1.94 29.25 1.29
C ILE A 129 -1.51 28.95 -0.13
N ASN A 130 -0.38 29.53 -0.53
CA ASN A 130 0.26 29.18 -1.80
C ASN A 130 0.96 27.81 -1.68
N ILE A 131 0.70 26.94 -2.64
CA ILE A 131 1.27 25.59 -2.68
C ILE A 131 2.19 25.47 -3.89
N ASP A 132 3.49 25.27 -3.62
CA ASP A 132 4.49 25.14 -4.67
C ASP A 132 4.44 23.76 -5.32
N THR A 133 4.33 22.69 -4.52
CA THR A 133 4.21 21.33 -5.04
C THR A 133 3.23 20.51 -4.19
N ILE A 134 2.38 19.72 -4.84
CA ILE A 134 1.52 18.74 -4.18
C ILE A 134 1.73 17.35 -4.78
N TYR A 135 1.90 16.35 -3.92
CA TYR A 135 1.96 14.94 -4.27
C TYR A 135 0.72 14.24 -3.74
N PHE A 136 0.05 13.51 -4.61
CA PHE A 136 -1.09 12.66 -4.25
C PHE A 136 -0.65 11.20 -4.28
N ASP A 137 -0.49 10.58 -3.11
CA ASP A 137 -0.24 9.14 -3.03
C ASP A 137 -1.56 8.36 -3.13
N GLU A 138 -1.50 7.20 -3.79
CA GLU A 138 -2.66 6.38 -4.15
C GLU A 138 -3.80 7.24 -4.75
N ALA A 139 -3.45 8.00 -5.78
CA ALA A 139 -4.27 9.06 -6.39
C ALA A 139 -5.67 8.62 -6.83
N HIS A 140 -5.86 7.32 -7.13
CA HIS A 140 -7.17 6.75 -7.46
C HIS A 140 -8.23 6.95 -6.35
N ASN A 141 -7.81 7.19 -5.09
CA ASN A 141 -8.72 7.50 -4.00
C ASN A 141 -9.40 8.86 -4.16
N GLY A 142 -8.72 9.80 -4.79
CA GLY A 142 -9.25 11.13 -5.09
C GLY A 142 -10.42 11.14 -6.08
N CYS A 143 -10.65 10.06 -6.85
CA CYS A 143 -11.80 9.92 -7.74
C CYS A 143 -13.13 9.70 -7.00
N GLY A 144 -13.09 9.37 -5.70
CA GLY A 144 -14.28 9.17 -4.88
C GLY A 144 -15.08 10.45 -4.69
N ARG A 145 -16.43 10.34 -4.63
CA ARG A 145 -17.32 11.50 -4.46
C ARG A 145 -16.95 12.38 -3.28
N ALA A 146 -16.55 11.78 -2.16
CA ALA A 146 -16.21 12.50 -0.94
C ALA A 146 -14.88 13.26 -1.01
N HIS A 147 -13.97 12.86 -1.91
CA HIS A 147 -12.61 13.40 -1.97
C HIS A 147 -12.37 14.31 -3.19
N PHE A 148 -13.14 14.11 -4.25
CA PHE A 148 -12.87 14.74 -5.54
C PHE A 148 -12.93 16.27 -5.49
N ALA A 149 -13.81 16.87 -4.70
CA ALA A 149 -13.91 18.32 -4.58
C ALA A 149 -12.60 18.97 -4.12
N GLY A 150 -11.93 18.36 -3.11
CA GLY A 150 -10.63 18.83 -2.64
C GLY A 150 -9.53 18.65 -3.69
N VAL A 151 -9.50 17.51 -4.39
CA VAL A 151 -8.54 17.27 -5.49
C VAL A 151 -8.75 18.26 -6.62
N TYR A 152 -9.99 18.49 -7.02
CA TYR A 152 -10.33 19.47 -8.07
C TYR A 152 -9.88 20.89 -7.71
N ALA A 153 -10.15 21.34 -6.48
CA ALA A 153 -9.67 22.64 -6.00
C ALA A 153 -8.14 22.72 -6.04
N MET A 154 -7.44 21.71 -5.55
CA MET A 154 -5.98 21.65 -5.57
C MET A 154 -5.41 21.63 -6.99
N SER A 155 -6.10 20.99 -7.95
CA SER A 155 -5.68 21.01 -9.36
C SER A 155 -5.66 22.42 -9.98
N LYS A 156 -6.36 23.38 -9.38
CA LYS A 156 -6.42 24.78 -9.85
C LYS A 156 -5.44 25.70 -9.13
N ILE A 157 -5.07 25.41 -7.88
CA ILE A 157 -4.28 26.34 -7.05
C ILE A 157 -2.81 25.94 -6.87
N ALA A 158 -2.48 24.64 -6.88
CA ALA A 158 -1.09 24.20 -6.73
C ALA A 158 -0.28 24.46 -8.02
N ASN A 159 0.95 24.97 -7.88
CA ASN A 159 1.82 25.24 -9.02
C ASN A 159 2.26 23.95 -9.72
N ARG A 160 2.78 22.99 -8.94
CA ARG A 160 3.16 21.64 -9.41
C ARG A 160 2.30 20.60 -8.73
N LYS A 161 1.80 19.61 -9.48
CA LYS A 161 0.91 18.57 -8.97
C LYS A 161 1.14 17.22 -9.63
N PHE A 162 1.47 16.23 -8.82
CA PHE A 162 1.79 14.89 -9.28
C PHE A 162 0.91 13.83 -8.60
N TYR A 163 0.37 12.95 -9.40
CA TYR A 163 -0.60 11.94 -9.00
C TYR A 163 0.01 10.54 -9.13
N PHE A 164 0.35 9.93 -7.99
CA PHE A 164 0.98 8.62 -7.92
C PHE A 164 -0.05 7.52 -7.68
N THR A 165 -0.02 6.48 -8.49
CA THR A 165 -0.88 5.31 -8.30
C THR A 165 -0.30 4.06 -8.94
N ALA A 166 -0.65 2.88 -8.39
CA ALA A 166 -0.44 1.60 -9.05
C ALA A 166 -1.66 1.18 -9.89
N THR A 167 -2.83 1.78 -9.63
CA THR A 167 -4.14 1.31 -10.08
C THR A 167 -4.99 2.49 -10.56
N PRO A 168 -4.74 3.02 -11.77
CA PRO A 168 -5.52 4.13 -12.31
C PRO A 168 -7.02 3.86 -12.31
N ARG A 169 -7.81 4.90 -12.04
CA ARG A 169 -9.27 4.81 -11.96
C ARG A 169 -9.93 5.62 -13.05
N ILE A 170 -10.67 4.94 -13.92
CA ILE A 170 -11.26 5.52 -15.14
C ILE A 170 -12.70 5.92 -14.88
N GLY A 171 -13.05 7.16 -15.21
CA GLY A 171 -14.45 7.65 -15.18
C GLY A 171 -15.13 7.43 -16.51
N ARG A 172 -16.42 7.03 -16.47
CA ARG A 172 -17.29 6.87 -17.65
C ARG A 172 -18.65 7.52 -17.41
N GLY A 173 -19.28 8.00 -18.47
CA GLY A 173 -20.60 8.63 -18.39
C GLY A 173 -20.62 9.77 -17.35
N SER A 174 -21.54 9.74 -16.41
CA SER A 174 -21.68 10.76 -15.35
C SER A 174 -20.50 10.85 -14.39
N SER A 175 -19.63 9.85 -14.37
CA SER A 175 -18.41 9.84 -13.54
C SER A 175 -17.15 10.25 -14.31
N ALA A 176 -17.23 10.52 -15.61
CA ALA A 176 -16.09 10.86 -16.47
C ALA A 176 -15.27 12.03 -15.92
N PHE A 177 -15.94 13.06 -15.40
CA PHE A 177 -15.30 14.24 -14.83
C PHE A 177 -14.37 13.93 -13.64
N ARG A 178 -14.67 12.89 -12.85
CA ARG A 178 -13.90 12.49 -11.67
C ARG A 178 -12.79 11.48 -11.96
N GLY A 179 -12.85 10.80 -13.11
CA GLY A 179 -11.88 9.77 -13.46
C GLY A 179 -10.50 10.34 -13.77
N MET A 180 -9.46 9.55 -13.53
CA MET A 180 -8.07 9.94 -13.83
C MET A 180 -7.82 10.10 -15.35
N ASN A 181 -8.72 9.65 -16.19
CA ASN A 181 -8.72 9.94 -17.64
C ASN A 181 -9.18 11.38 -17.98
N ASN A 182 -9.59 12.18 -17.01
CA ASN A 182 -9.83 13.62 -17.21
C ASN A 182 -8.54 14.41 -17.05
N ALA A 183 -7.85 14.69 -18.16
CA ALA A 183 -6.57 15.38 -18.16
C ALA A 183 -6.61 16.83 -17.62
N GLU A 184 -7.77 17.48 -17.61
CA GLU A 184 -7.90 18.85 -17.05
C GLU A 184 -7.67 18.88 -15.54
N VAL A 185 -7.98 17.79 -14.83
CA VAL A 185 -7.83 17.68 -13.38
C VAL A 185 -6.54 16.92 -13.03
N TRP A 186 -6.30 15.80 -13.71
CA TRP A 186 -5.25 14.85 -13.33
C TRP A 186 -3.97 14.96 -14.17
N GLY A 187 -3.98 15.76 -15.24
CA GLY A 187 -2.92 15.73 -16.25
C GLY A 187 -2.87 14.43 -17.04
N ASN A 188 -1.90 14.32 -17.91
CA ASN A 188 -1.63 13.08 -18.64
C ASN A 188 -0.77 12.12 -17.82
N VAL A 189 -0.75 10.85 -18.21
CA VAL A 189 0.24 9.90 -17.70
C VAL A 189 1.59 10.27 -18.29
N ILE A 190 2.48 10.84 -17.47
CA ILE A 190 3.82 11.26 -17.88
C ILE A 190 4.88 10.18 -17.65
N CYS A 191 4.62 9.24 -16.74
CA CYS A 191 5.46 8.08 -16.52
C CYS A 191 4.61 6.86 -16.20
N ASN A 192 4.85 5.76 -16.91
CA ASN A 192 4.27 4.46 -16.64
C ASN A 192 5.40 3.44 -16.52
N VAL A 193 5.46 2.75 -15.38
CA VAL A 193 6.44 1.70 -15.09
C VAL A 193 5.70 0.37 -15.08
N PRO A 194 5.94 -0.52 -16.03
CA PRO A 194 5.31 -1.84 -16.03
C PRO A 194 5.93 -2.74 -14.96
N ALA A 195 5.13 -3.65 -14.37
CA ALA A 195 5.63 -4.56 -13.34
C ALA A 195 6.77 -5.49 -13.81
N PRO A 196 6.78 -6.00 -15.06
CA PRO A 196 7.93 -6.76 -15.57
C PRO A 196 9.26 -6.01 -15.46
N GLU A 197 9.28 -4.73 -15.76
CA GLU A 197 10.49 -3.90 -15.59
C GLU A 197 11.00 -3.89 -14.14
N LEU A 198 10.08 -3.84 -13.17
CA LEU A 198 10.45 -3.88 -11.75
C LEU A 198 11.00 -5.26 -11.34
N ILE A 199 10.49 -6.33 -11.94
CA ILE A 199 10.99 -7.70 -11.74
C ILE A 199 12.40 -7.82 -12.32
N GLU A 200 12.62 -7.37 -13.54
CA GLU A 200 13.93 -7.38 -14.20
C GLU A 200 15.00 -6.55 -13.43
N GLN A 201 14.58 -5.48 -12.78
CA GLN A 201 15.46 -4.65 -11.95
C GLN A 201 15.65 -5.20 -10.52
N GLY A 202 15.01 -6.31 -10.15
CA GLY A 202 15.03 -6.84 -8.78
C GLY A 202 14.41 -5.89 -7.75
N ALA A 203 13.45 -5.07 -8.18
CA ALA A 203 12.69 -4.19 -7.28
C ALA A 203 11.55 -4.94 -6.58
N ILE A 204 10.96 -5.91 -7.28
CA ILE A 204 9.95 -6.85 -6.80
C ILE A 204 10.25 -8.25 -7.30
N VAL A 205 9.67 -9.28 -6.66
CA VAL A 205 9.66 -10.66 -7.17
C VAL A 205 8.33 -10.97 -7.86
N SER A 206 8.31 -12.02 -8.68
CA SER A 206 7.07 -12.46 -9.33
C SER A 206 6.10 -13.10 -8.33
N PRO A 207 4.79 -12.84 -8.43
CA PRO A 207 3.80 -13.60 -7.67
C PRO A 207 3.66 -15.01 -8.25
N LYS A 208 3.51 -16.00 -7.37
CA LYS A 208 3.22 -17.39 -7.71
C LYS A 208 1.87 -17.79 -7.11
N ILE A 209 0.93 -18.17 -7.97
CA ILE A 209 -0.38 -18.61 -7.51
C ILE A 209 -0.29 -20.09 -7.12
N LEU A 210 -0.75 -20.39 -5.91
CA LEU A 210 -0.87 -21.74 -5.37
C LEU A 210 -2.37 -22.03 -5.17
N PRO A 211 -3.03 -22.69 -6.16
CA PRO A 211 -4.40 -23.14 -5.96
C PRO A 211 -4.42 -24.22 -4.88
N PHE A 212 -5.37 -24.12 -3.97
CA PHE A 212 -5.60 -25.12 -2.94
C PHE A 212 -7.00 -25.74 -3.15
N ASP A 213 -7.07 -27.04 -3.43
CA ASP A 213 -8.35 -27.75 -3.54
C ASP A 213 -8.86 -28.13 -2.14
N ALA A 214 -9.87 -27.40 -1.67
CA ALA A 214 -10.47 -27.63 -0.36
C ALA A 214 -11.24 -28.96 -0.23
N ASN A 215 -11.44 -29.67 -1.36
CA ASN A 215 -12.22 -30.91 -1.38
C ASN A 215 -11.36 -32.19 -1.31
N ASP A 216 -10.04 -32.08 -1.27
CA ASP A 216 -9.13 -33.25 -1.28
C ASP A 216 -9.16 -34.10 0.02
N GLY A 217 -9.91 -33.67 1.03
CA GLY A 217 -10.08 -34.38 2.31
C GLY A 217 -11.38 -35.18 2.46
N GLY A 218 -12.19 -35.30 1.43
CA GLY A 218 -13.42 -36.09 1.45
C GLY A 218 -14.57 -35.54 2.30
N VAL A 219 -14.45 -34.30 2.77
CA VAL A 219 -15.52 -33.60 3.50
C VAL A 219 -16.09 -32.53 2.59
N GLU A 220 -17.26 -32.77 2.02
CA GLU A 220 -18.03 -31.75 1.30
C GLU A 220 -18.52 -30.66 2.26
N PHE A 221 -17.66 -29.75 2.67
CA PHE A 221 -18.10 -28.53 3.32
C PHE A 221 -18.57 -27.53 2.26
N ALA A 222 -19.82 -27.66 1.83
CA ALA A 222 -20.46 -26.60 1.08
C ALA A 222 -20.44 -25.32 1.93
N ARG A 223 -19.66 -24.32 1.50
CA ARG A 223 -19.55 -23.02 2.17
C ARG A 223 -20.89 -22.29 2.09
N THR A 224 -21.53 -22.12 3.23
CA THR A 224 -22.81 -21.42 3.38
C THR A 224 -22.62 -20.15 4.22
N LYS A 225 -23.65 -19.30 4.27
CA LYS A 225 -23.61 -18.12 5.15
C LYS A 225 -23.55 -18.47 6.66
N HIS A 226 -23.94 -19.69 7.03
CA HIS A 226 -24.04 -20.12 8.42
C HIS A 226 -22.76 -20.78 8.94
N ASN A 227 -22.02 -21.50 8.09
CA ASN A 227 -20.80 -22.24 8.47
C ASN A 227 -19.52 -21.62 7.89
N MET A 228 -19.59 -20.37 7.41
CA MET A 228 -18.46 -19.71 6.77
C MET A 228 -17.22 -19.58 7.69
N PRO A 229 -17.33 -19.25 8.99
CA PRO A 229 -16.17 -19.20 9.87
C PRO A 229 -15.44 -20.53 10.03
N GLU A 230 -16.19 -21.63 10.18
CA GLU A 230 -15.67 -22.98 10.35
C GLU A 230 -14.99 -23.48 9.07
N VAL A 231 -15.62 -23.27 7.92
CA VAL A 231 -15.07 -23.64 6.60
C VAL A 231 -13.81 -22.84 6.28
N ASP A 232 -13.84 -21.55 6.53
CA ASP A 232 -12.67 -20.68 6.29
C ASP A 232 -11.52 -21.03 7.23
N ALA A 233 -11.80 -21.35 8.50
CA ALA A 233 -10.80 -21.83 9.46
C ALA A 233 -10.17 -23.16 9.03
N TYR A 234 -11.01 -24.11 8.62
CA TYR A 234 -10.55 -25.41 8.12
C TYR A 234 -9.66 -25.25 6.89
N ASN A 235 -10.12 -24.52 5.88
CA ASN A 235 -9.34 -24.28 4.66
C ASN A 235 -8.01 -23.57 4.95
N LEU A 236 -8.03 -22.58 5.85
CA LEU A 236 -6.81 -21.91 6.26
C LEU A 236 -5.81 -22.88 6.88
N MET A 237 -6.27 -23.75 7.78
CA MET A 237 -5.38 -24.72 8.44
C MET A 237 -4.80 -25.74 7.46
N GLN A 238 -5.59 -26.24 6.51
CA GLN A 238 -5.11 -27.12 5.46
C GLN A 238 -4.07 -26.44 4.55
N ILE A 239 -4.28 -25.16 4.23
CA ILE A 239 -3.28 -24.36 3.47
C ILE A 239 -2.00 -24.24 4.28
N VAL A 240 -2.10 -23.86 5.56
CA VAL A 240 -0.93 -23.68 6.44
C VAL A 240 -0.19 -25.01 6.65
N GLU A 241 -0.88 -26.14 6.69
CA GLU A 241 -0.26 -27.46 6.75
C GLU A 241 0.53 -27.83 5.50
N GLY A 242 0.05 -27.38 4.33
CA GLY A 242 0.72 -27.59 3.05
C GLY A 242 1.85 -26.60 2.76
N LEU A 243 2.05 -25.57 3.59
CA LEU A 243 3.18 -24.66 3.43
C LEU A 243 4.43 -25.34 3.98
N ASP A 244 5.48 -25.41 3.15
CA ASP A 244 6.77 -25.94 3.55
C ASP A 244 7.29 -25.23 4.80
N SER A 245 7.59 -26.02 5.82
CA SER A 245 7.97 -25.54 7.14
C SER A 245 9.39 -24.96 7.24
N ASP A 246 10.13 -24.99 6.16
CA ASP A 246 11.56 -24.66 6.18
C ASP A 246 11.85 -23.16 6.26
N HIS A 247 10.86 -22.31 6.13
CA HIS A 247 11.08 -20.87 6.14
C HIS A 247 10.02 -20.14 6.95
N ASP A 248 10.41 -19.05 7.54
CA ASP A 248 9.68 -18.09 8.36
C ASP A 248 8.42 -17.58 7.66
N ALA A 249 7.39 -18.42 7.59
CA ALA A 249 6.16 -18.08 6.87
C ALA A 249 5.46 -16.90 7.56
N LYS A 250 5.39 -15.77 6.84
CA LYS A 250 4.72 -14.55 7.23
C LYS A 250 3.50 -14.37 6.35
N ILE A 251 2.34 -14.69 6.90
CA ILE A 251 1.11 -14.92 6.13
C ILE A 251 0.13 -13.76 6.34
N LEU A 252 -0.34 -13.19 5.24
CA LEU A 252 -1.44 -12.22 5.23
C LEU A 252 -2.73 -12.92 4.81
N VAL A 253 -3.76 -12.89 5.68
CA VAL A 253 -5.06 -13.49 5.40
C VAL A 253 -6.10 -12.41 5.16
N ALA A 254 -6.63 -12.34 3.94
CA ALA A 254 -7.73 -11.46 3.58
C ALA A 254 -9.08 -12.14 3.85
N ALA A 255 -9.69 -11.81 4.99
CA ALA A 255 -10.94 -12.41 5.43
C ALA A 255 -12.16 -11.89 4.65
N PRO A 256 -13.28 -12.64 4.58
CA PRO A 256 -14.48 -12.27 3.84
C PRO A 256 -15.13 -10.97 4.33
N ASN A 257 -15.22 -10.80 5.63
CA ASN A 257 -15.70 -9.60 6.30
C ASN A 257 -15.32 -9.62 7.79
N THR A 258 -15.53 -8.51 8.49
CA THR A 258 -15.18 -8.37 9.90
C THR A 258 -15.91 -9.36 10.82
N ARG A 259 -17.17 -9.70 10.51
CA ARG A 259 -17.96 -10.64 11.32
C ARG A 259 -17.42 -12.07 11.21
N VAL A 260 -17.17 -12.52 9.99
CA VAL A 260 -16.59 -13.85 9.73
C VAL A 260 -15.20 -13.96 10.33
N LEU A 261 -14.36 -12.93 10.14
CA LEU A 261 -13.03 -12.86 10.76
C LEU A 261 -13.11 -13.05 12.28
N TRP A 262 -13.97 -12.27 12.93
CA TRP A 262 -14.10 -12.33 14.39
C TRP A 262 -14.62 -13.69 14.85
N ALA A 263 -15.65 -14.22 14.19
CA ALA A 263 -16.20 -15.55 14.51
C ALA A 263 -15.15 -16.66 14.29
N MET A 264 -14.40 -16.63 13.20
CA MET A 264 -13.32 -17.58 12.94
C MET A 264 -12.27 -17.59 14.06
N LEU A 265 -11.86 -16.41 14.55
CA LEU A 265 -10.84 -16.30 15.60
C LEU A 265 -11.36 -16.61 17.01
N THR A 266 -12.70 -16.48 17.28
CA THR A 266 -13.26 -16.60 18.62
C THR A 266 -14.14 -17.81 18.83
N GLN A 267 -14.65 -18.44 17.75
CA GLN A 267 -15.61 -19.54 17.80
C GLN A 267 -15.06 -20.86 17.20
N THR A 268 -13.83 -20.82 16.65
CA THR A 268 -13.13 -22.01 16.17
C THR A 268 -11.78 -22.17 16.86
N ASP A 269 -11.14 -23.30 16.68
CA ASP A 269 -9.83 -23.63 17.29
C ASP A 269 -8.65 -23.10 16.46
N VAL A 270 -8.89 -22.29 15.40
CA VAL A 270 -7.86 -21.85 14.46
C VAL A 270 -6.71 -21.13 15.15
N MET A 271 -6.98 -20.31 16.17
CA MET A 271 -5.92 -19.61 16.91
C MET A 271 -5.05 -20.58 17.71
N GLN A 272 -5.63 -21.65 18.28
CA GLN A 272 -4.86 -22.63 19.00
C GLN A 272 -4.03 -23.49 18.05
N GLN A 273 -4.62 -23.95 16.96
CA GLN A 273 -3.94 -24.75 15.93
C GLN A 273 -2.75 -23.99 15.31
N LEU A 274 -2.92 -22.70 15.01
CA LEU A 274 -1.81 -21.85 14.53
C LEU A 274 -0.69 -21.70 15.55
N LYS A 275 -1.03 -21.53 16.83
CA LYS A 275 -0.04 -21.49 17.92
C LYS A 275 0.73 -22.78 18.08
N ASP A 276 0.05 -23.92 18.00
CA ASP A 276 0.66 -25.25 18.10
C ASP A 276 1.67 -25.49 16.96
N LYS A 277 1.48 -24.80 15.81
CA LYS A 277 2.42 -24.76 14.68
C LYS A 277 3.50 -23.67 14.78
N GLY A 278 3.55 -22.96 15.90
CA GLY A 278 4.57 -21.93 16.18
C GLY A 278 4.29 -20.55 15.56
N TYR A 279 3.06 -20.28 15.12
CA TYR A 279 2.71 -18.96 14.58
C TYR A 279 2.25 -18.00 15.69
N ASP A 280 2.78 -16.81 15.67
CA ASP A 280 2.16 -15.67 16.34
C ASP A 280 0.99 -15.14 15.50
N ILE A 281 -0.03 -14.57 16.15
CA ILE A 281 -1.28 -14.19 15.50
C ILE A 281 -1.55 -12.71 15.71
N MET A 282 -1.79 -12.02 14.61
CA MET A 282 -2.18 -10.61 14.61
C MET A 282 -3.52 -10.44 13.90
N HIS A 283 -4.38 -9.60 14.41
CA HIS A 283 -5.57 -9.20 13.66
C HIS A 283 -5.99 -7.77 13.95
N ILE A 284 -6.52 -7.11 12.92
CA ILE A 284 -7.00 -5.74 13.04
C ILE A 284 -8.29 -5.54 12.26
N THR A 285 -9.28 -4.96 12.93
CA THR A 285 -10.56 -4.58 12.32
C THR A 285 -10.99 -3.21 12.81
N SER A 286 -11.81 -2.50 12.03
CA SER A 286 -12.37 -1.21 12.43
C SER A 286 -13.32 -1.33 13.64
N LYS A 287 -14.01 -2.46 13.76
CA LYS A 287 -15.03 -2.70 14.80
C LYS A 287 -14.44 -3.16 16.12
N HIS A 288 -13.46 -4.09 16.09
CA HIS A 288 -12.94 -4.74 17.30
C HIS A 288 -11.59 -4.19 17.72
N GLY A 289 -10.91 -3.41 16.86
CA GLY A 289 -9.58 -2.87 17.11
C GLY A 289 -8.46 -3.83 16.70
N ALA A 290 -7.29 -3.67 17.31
CA ALA A 290 -6.07 -4.40 17.01
C ALA A 290 -5.72 -5.37 18.15
N TYR A 291 -5.28 -6.56 17.79
CA TYR A 291 -4.88 -7.61 18.73
C TYR A 291 -3.58 -8.27 18.29
N ILE A 292 -2.73 -8.56 19.26
CA ILE A 292 -1.53 -9.38 19.11
C ILE A 292 -1.73 -10.61 19.99
N ASN A 293 -1.74 -11.78 19.38
CA ASN A 293 -2.19 -13.01 20.01
C ASN A 293 -3.62 -12.80 20.60
N LYS A 294 -3.84 -12.97 21.87
CA LYS A 294 -5.14 -12.74 22.51
C LYS A 294 -5.25 -11.36 23.19
N THR A 295 -4.20 -10.53 23.09
CA THR A 295 -4.12 -9.26 23.82
C THR A 295 -4.53 -8.10 22.92
N LYS A 296 -5.48 -7.28 23.37
CA LYS A 296 -5.87 -6.05 22.71
C LYS A 296 -4.78 -5.00 22.89
N VAL A 297 -4.40 -4.32 21.80
CA VAL A 297 -3.35 -3.30 21.80
C VAL A 297 -3.81 -2.03 21.07
N GLY A 298 -3.10 -0.93 21.32
CA GLY A 298 -3.25 0.29 20.52
C GLY A 298 -2.75 0.07 19.08
N ARG A 299 -3.26 0.89 18.14
CA ARG A 299 -2.86 0.78 16.71
C ARG A 299 -1.37 1.01 16.51
N GLU A 300 -0.79 1.99 17.19
CA GLU A 300 0.64 2.30 17.11
C GLU A 300 1.48 1.08 17.50
N LYS A 301 1.22 0.48 18.66
CA LYS A 301 1.91 -0.73 19.13
C LYS A 301 1.72 -1.90 18.16
N PHE A 302 0.53 -2.05 17.59
CA PHE A 302 0.25 -3.08 16.58
C PHE A 302 1.16 -2.95 15.36
N PHE A 303 1.26 -1.76 14.77
CA PHE A 303 2.07 -1.53 13.57
C PHE A 303 3.57 -1.55 13.87
N GLN A 304 3.98 -1.06 15.04
CA GLN A 304 5.36 -1.19 15.50
C GLN A 304 5.75 -2.67 15.59
N THR A 305 4.96 -3.48 16.31
CA THR A 305 5.19 -4.93 16.44
C THR A 305 5.15 -5.63 15.09
N LEU A 306 4.23 -5.25 14.19
CA LEU A 306 4.15 -5.81 12.85
C LEU A 306 5.43 -5.56 12.04
N THR A 307 6.01 -4.36 12.17
CA THR A 307 7.28 -4.02 11.52
C THR A 307 8.44 -4.82 12.13
N GLU A 308 8.53 -4.87 13.46
CA GLU A 308 9.55 -5.64 14.19
C GLU A 308 9.50 -7.13 13.78
N TRP A 309 8.33 -7.75 13.81
CA TRP A 309 8.14 -9.14 13.42
C TRP A 309 8.39 -9.40 11.94
N GLY A 310 8.02 -8.44 11.10
CA GLY A 310 8.28 -8.54 9.66
C GLY A 310 9.76 -8.55 9.30
N LEU A 311 10.60 -7.90 10.10
CA LEU A 311 12.05 -7.83 9.93
C LEU A 311 12.80 -8.95 10.66
N ASP A 312 12.14 -9.68 11.55
CA ASP A 312 12.69 -10.81 12.29
C ASP A 312 12.59 -12.09 11.44
N ASP A 313 13.70 -12.61 10.99
CA ASP A 313 13.76 -13.73 10.04
C ASP A 313 13.44 -15.09 10.71
N ASP A 314 13.53 -15.19 12.04
CA ASP A 314 13.22 -16.41 12.79
C ASP A 314 11.77 -16.48 13.26
N ARG A 315 10.95 -15.49 12.91
CA ARG A 315 9.58 -15.38 13.38
C ARG A 315 8.55 -15.77 12.33
N LYS A 316 7.64 -16.66 12.74
CA LYS A 316 6.44 -17.03 11.99
C LYS A 316 5.23 -16.27 12.52
N PHE A 317 4.43 -15.66 11.64
CA PHE A 317 3.17 -15.05 12.06
C PHE A 317 2.10 -15.08 10.98
N VAL A 318 0.85 -15.03 11.43
CA VAL A 318 -0.33 -14.86 10.58
C VAL A 318 -1.02 -13.55 10.97
N ILE A 319 -1.26 -12.71 9.99
CA ILE A 319 -2.01 -11.47 10.17
C ILE A 319 -3.34 -11.53 9.44
N PHE A 320 -4.43 -11.33 10.17
CA PHE A 320 -5.78 -11.32 9.62
C PHE A 320 -6.29 -9.89 9.46
N HIS A 321 -6.85 -9.62 8.29
CA HIS A 321 -7.49 -8.33 8.03
C HIS A 321 -8.71 -8.46 7.13
N TYR A 322 -9.55 -7.42 7.12
CA TYR A 322 -10.61 -7.26 6.12
C TYR A 322 -10.29 -6.14 5.12
N SER A 323 -10.11 -4.91 5.56
CA SER A 323 -9.84 -3.77 4.68
C SER A 323 -8.71 -2.86 5.16
N ILE A 324 -8.33 -2.91 6.44
CA ILE A 324 -7.40 -1.94 7.03
C ILE A 324 -6.00 -2.05 6.41
N LEU A 325 -5.58 -3.27 6.08
CA LEU A 325 -4.28 -3.53 5.47
C LEU A 325 -4.32 -3.52 3.93
N SER A 326 -5.45 -3.25 3.29
CA SER A 326 -5.55 -3.25 1.82
C SER A 326 -4.90 -2.01 1.19
N GLU A 327 -4.74 -0.91 1.90
CA GLU A 327 -4.18 0.33 1.36
C GLU A 327 -2.90 0.76 2.09
N GLY A 328 -1.81 0.90 1.32
CA GLY A 328 -0.60 1.66 1.66
C GLY A 328 0.30 1.18 2.81
N ILE A 329 -0.19 0.37 3.75
CA ILE A 329 0.58 -0.03 4.93
C ILE A 329 1.74 -0.95 4.54
N ASN A 330 2.93 -0.60 4.97
CA ASN A 330 4.10 -1.43 4.77
C ASN A 330 4.11 -2.59 5.77
N VAL A 331 4.08 -3.83 5.26
CA VAL A 331 4.31 -5.03 6.06
C VAL A 331 5.58 -5.69 5.51
N PRO A 332 6.72 -5.51 6.16
CA PRO A 332 7.97 -6.11 5.71
C PRO A 332 7.92 -7.63 5.82
N GLY A 333 8.70 -8.31 5.02
CA GLY A 333 8.95 -9.74 5.14
C GLY A 333 7.79 -10.68 4.77
N LEU A 334 6.60 -10.19 4.39
CA LEU A 334 5.49 -11.07 3.99
C LEU A 334 5.91 -12.03 2.87
N THR A 335 5.60 -13.31 3.06
CA THR A 335 5.91 -14.38 2.11
C THR A 335 4.66 -14.89 1.38
N HIS A 336 3.54 -14.96 2.10
CA HIS A 336 2.29 -15.54 1.61
C HIS A 336 1.10 -14.60 1.81
N THR A 337 0.15 -14.64 0.88
CA THR A 337 -1.20 -14.10 1.08
C THR A 337 -2.24 -15.16 0.78
N ILE A 338 -3.23 -15.27 1.65
CA ILE A 338 -4.36 -16.21 1.51
C ILE A 338 -5.63 -15.39 1.33
N LEU A 339 -6.30 -15.59 0.20
CA LEU A 339 -7.51 -14.86 -0.16
C LEU A 339 -8.74 -15.70 0.16
N LEU A 340 -9.34 -15.53 1.33
CA LEU A 340 -10.59 -16.22 1.73
C LEU A 340 -11.84 -15.58 1.12
N ARG A 341 -11.67 -14.56 0.29
CA ARG A 341 -12.75 -13.87 -0.44
C ARG A 341 -12.35 -13.50 -1.86
N ASN A 342 -13.33 -13.36 -2.72
CA ASN A 342 -13.11 -12.77 -4.05
C ASN A 342 -12.88 -11.27 -3.90
N LEU A 343 -11.71 -10.79 -4.27
CA LEU A 343 -11.34 -9.39 -4.22
C LEU A 343 -11.64 -8.67 -5.55
N PRO A 344 -12.05 -7.40 -5.53
CA PRO A 344 -11.97 -6.54 -6.70
C PRO A 344 -10.54 -6.48 -7.24
N ILE A 345 -10.37 -6.25 -8.54
CA ILE A 345 -9.04 -6.29 -9.20
C ILE A 345 -8.02 -5.38 -8.52
N VAL A 346 -8.42 -4.18 -8.13
CA VAL A 346 -7.53 -3.22 -7.45
C VAL A 346 -7.09 -3.72 -6.08
N GLU A 347 -8.03 -4.18 -5.24
CA GLU A 347 -7.70 -4.74 -3.92
C GLU A 347 -6.85 -6.01 -4.05
N MET A 348 -7.11 -6.82 -5.07
CA MET A 348 -6.32 -8.02 -5.40
C MET A 348 -4.89 -7.63 -5.76
N ALA A 349 -4.68 -6.69 -6.68
CA ALA A 349 -3.37 -6.20 -7.08
C ALA A 349 -2.60 -5.57 -5.90
N GLN A 350 -3.27 -4.81 -5.06
CA GLN A 350 -2.68 -4.22 -3.85
C GLN A 350 -2.30 -5.28 -2.81
N THR A 351 -3.12 -6.32 -2.64
CA THR A 351 -2.84 -7.42 -1.70
C THR A 351 -1.66 -8.25 -2.19
N ILE A 352 -1.62 -8.60 -3.48
CA ILE A 352 -0.48 -9.26 -4.12
C ILE A 352 0.78 -8.40 -3.99
N GLY A 353 0.66 -7.10 -4.23
CA GLY A 353 1.76 -6.14 -4.12
C GLY A 353 2.50 -6.15 -2.77
N ARG A 354 1.90 -6.70 -1.71
CA ARG A 354 2.53 -6.79 -0.39
C ARG A 354 3.48 -7.97 -0.27
N VAL A 355 3.16 -9.09 -0.91
CA VAL A 355 3.97 -10.31 -0.83
C VAL A 355 5.07 -10.38 -1.89
N ILE A 356 5.06 -9.51 -2.90
CA ILE A 356 6.08 -9.49 -3.96
C ILE A 356 7.28 -8.59 -3.65
N ARG A 357 7.36 -8.00 -2.47
CA ARG A 357 8.55 -7.23 -2.07
C ARG A 357 9.74 -8.15 -1.92
N VAL A 358 10.89 -7.71 -2.44
CA VAL A 358 12.15 -8.43 -2.31
C VAL A 358 12.57 -8.51 -0.83
N HIS A 359 13.11 -9.65 -0.42
CA HIS A 359 13.67 -9.81 0.92
C HIS A 359 14.80 -8.79 1.15
N LYS A 360 14.99 -8.35 2.40
CA LYS A 360 16.03 -7.35 2.74
C LYS A 360 17.42 -7.80 2.29
N ASP A 361 17.78 -9.07 2.56
CA ASP A 361 19.09 -9.63 2.25
C ASP A 361 19.30 -9.74 0.73
N ASP A 362 18.27 -10.18 -0.01
CA ASP A 362 18.31 -10.23 -1.49
C ASP A 362 18.51 -8.82 -2.07
N ARG A 363 17.79 -7.84 -1.54
CA ARG A 363 17.93 -6.44 -1.95
C ARG A 363 19.34 -5.89 -1.69
N ASP A 364 19.90 -6.20 -0.51
CA ASP A 364 21.24 -5.75 -0.14
C ASP A 364 22.29 -6.44 -1.00
N ALA A 365 22.12 -7.73 -1.32
CA ALA A 365 23.00 -8.47 -2.22
C ALA A 365 22.92 -7.92 -3.67
N ILE A 366 21.74 -7.58 -4.16
CA ILE A 366 21.56 -6.91 -5.46
C ILE A 366 22.29 -5.56 -5.48
N ASN A 367 22.06 -4.73 -4.45
CA ASN A 367 22.69 -3.41 -4.36
C ASN A 367 24.24 -3.48 -4.30
N LYS A 368 24.80 -4.56 -3.75
CA LYS A 368 26.24 -4.83 -3.70
C LYS A 368 26.76 -5.52 -4.96
N GLY A 369 25.91 -5.86 -5.92
CA GLY A 369 26.29 -6.62 -7.11
C GLY A 369 26.60 -8.09 -6.86
N ALA A 370 26.28 -8.62 -5.68
CA ALA A 370 26.50 -10.02 -5.30
C ALA A 370 25.39 -10.95 -5.78
N LEU A 371 24.23 -10.39 -6.15
CA LEU A 371 23.09 -11.13 -6.66
C LEU A 371 22.55 -10.44 -7.94
N ILE A 372 22.34 -11.23 -8.99
CA ILE A 372 21.78 -10.74 -10.26
C ILE A 372 20.25 -10.69 -10.13
N PRO A 373 19.60 -9.58 -10.43
CA PRO A 373 18.14 -9.39 -10.25
C PRO A 373 17.24 -10.44 -10.89
N THR A 374 17.67 -11.07 -11.97
CA THR A 374 16.89 -12.06 -12.75
C THR A 374 17.13 -13.51 -12.34
N GLN A 375 18.10 -13.77 -11.48
CA GLN A 375 18.46 -15.13 -11.01
C GLN A 375 17.71 -15.49 -9.73
N PHE A 376 16.37 -15.62 -9.83
CA PHE A 376 15.48 -15.84 -8.69
C PHE A 376 15.75 -17.12 -7.92
N GLU A 377 16.38 -18.12 -8.52
CA GLU A 377 16.78 -19.37 -7.89
C GLU A 377 17.79 -19.16 -6.74
N PHE A 378 18.53 -18.06 -6.75
CA PHE A 378 19.47 -17.70 -5.68
C PHE A 378 18.89 -16.72 -4.65
N PHE A 379 17.63 -16.29 -4.84
CA PHE A 379 16.97 -15.41 -3.89
C PHE A 379 16.51 -16.20 -2.66
N ARG A 380 16.70 -15.64 -1.50
CA ARG A 380 16.08 -16.14 -0.26
C ARG A 380 14.55 -16.20 -0.38
N LYS A 381 13.98 -15.21 -1.09
CA LYS A 381 12.56 -15.14 -1.40
C LYS A 381 12.34 -15.00 -2.91
N PRO A 382 12.28 -16.11 -3.65
CA PRO A 382 12.15 -16.08 -5.11
C PRO A 382 10.78 -15.62 -5.62
N HIS A 383 9.72 -15.77 -4.81
CA HIS A 383 8.35 -15.45 -5.16
C HIS A 383 7.56 -14.85 -4.00
N GLY A 384 6.48 -14.13 -4.32
CA GLY A 384 5.39 -13.85 -3.39
C GLY A 384 4.26 -14.86 -3.62
N TYR A 385 3.92 -15.66 -2.65
CA TYR A 385 2.93 -16.72 -2.80
C TYR A 385 1.51 -16.21 -2.56
N VAL A 386 0.59 -16.58 -3.46
CA VAL A 386 -0.82 -16.20 -3.40
C VAL A 386 -1.67 -17.46 -3.42
N THR A 387 -2.34 -17.76 -2.33
CA THR A 387 -3.18 -18.95 -2.19
C THR A 387 -4.66 -18.56 -2.16
N VAL A 388 -5.46 -19.31 -2.91
CA VAL A 388 -6.92 -19.18 -2.94
C VAL A 388 -7.51 -20.56 -2.71
N PRO A 389 -8.36 -20.76 -1.67
CA PRO A 389 -9.10 -21.98 -1.54
C PRO A 389 -10.10 -22.10 -2.68
N VAL A 390 -10.01 -23.19 -3.43
CA VAL A 390 -10.89 -23.50 -4.56
C VAL A 390 -11.85 -24.62 -4.13
N CYS A 391 -13.15 -24.38 -4.24
CA CYS A 391 -14.18 -25.37 -3.97
C CYS A 391 -14.95 -25.66 -5.25
N GLY A 392 -14.79 -26.84 -5.83
CA GLY A 392 -15.53 -27.32 -7.00
C GLY A 392 -15.39 -26.44 -8.25
N LYS A 393 -16.39 -26.43 -9.13
CA LYS A 393 -16.36 -25.67 -10.41
C LYS A 393 -16.21 -24.15 -10.24
N ALA A 394 -16.73 -23.58 -9.15
CA ALA A 394 -16.62 -22.16 -8.87
C ALA A 394 -15.18 -21.75 -8.49
N GLY A 395 -14.43 -22.63 -7.87
CA GLY A 395 -13.03 -22.37 -7.49
C GLY A 395 -12.11 -22.23 -8.68
N ASN A 396 -12.27 -23.08 -9.69
CA ASN A 396 -11.49 -22.97 -10.94
C ASN A 396 -11.69 -21.62 -11.65
N ALA A 397 -12.90 -21.06 -11.59
CA ALA A 397 -13.18 -19.75 -12.17
C ALA A 397 -12.45 -18.62 -11.42
N ILE A 398 -12.34 -18.69 -10.08
CA ILE A 398 -11.63 -17.71 -9.25
C ILE A 398 -10.13 -17.80 -9.53
N THR A 399 -9.56 -18.99 -9.55
CA THR A 399 -8.14 -19.21 -9.85
C THR A 399 -7.79 -18.74 -11.27
N THR A 400 -8.61 -19.08 -12.26
CA THR A 400 -8.41 -18.62 -13.66
C THR A 400 -8.47 -17.09 -13.76
N ARG A 401 -9.40 -16.45 -13.04
CA ARG A 401 -9.49 -14.99 -12.99
C ARG A 401 -8.26 -14.37 -12.33
N LEU A 402 -7.82 -14.94 -11.21
CA LEU A 402 -6.62 -14.48 -10.50
C LEU A 402 -5.38 -14.62 -11.39
N GLN A 403 -5.22 -15.77 -12.09
CA GLN A 403 -4.11 -16.00 -13.02
C GLN A 403 -4.11 -14.96 -14.13
N ARG A 404 -5.27 -14.68 -14.74
CA ARG A 404 -5.37 -13.64 -15.78
C ARG A 404 -4.96 -12.26 -15.29
N VAL A 405 -5.36 -11.91 -14.06
CA VAL A 405 -4.97 -10.62 -13.44
C VAL A 405 -3.47 -10.57 -13.20
N VAL A 406 -2.90 -11.66 -12.69
CA VAL A 406 -1.45 -11.76 -12.45
C VAL A 406 -0.68 -11.69 -13.78
N ASP A 407 -1.11 -12.43 -14.80
CA ASP A 407 -0.46 -12.43 -16.11
C ASP A 407 -0.52 -11.04 -16.77
N ALA A 408 -1.69 -10.39 -16.77
CA ALA A 408 -1.84 -9.04 -17.32
C ALA A 408 -0.93 -8.02 -16.63
N ILE A 409 -0.82 -8.04 -15.30
CA ILE A 409 -0.02 -7.08 -14.55
C ILE A 409 1.47 -7.42 -14.63
N PHE A 410 1.84 -8.68 -14.33
CA PHE A 410 3.23 -9.05 -14.03
C PHE A 410 3.97 -9.67 -15.22
N LYS A 411 3.27 -10.08 -16.29
CA LYS A 411 3.88 -10.54 -17.55
C LYS A 411 3.69 -9.55 -18.69
N GLU A 412 2.46 -9.00 -18.84
CA GLU A 412 2.13 -8.08 -19.93
C GLU A 412 2.37 -6.61 -19.57
N GLY A 413 2.52 -6.31 -18.27
CA GLY A 413 2.79 -4.96 -17.78
C GLY A 413 1.58 -4.01 -17.83
N VAL A 414 0.38 -4.54 -17.95
CA VAL A 414 -0.86 -3.76 -18.00
C VAL A 414 -1.27 -3.37 -16.57
N PRO A 415 -1.34 -2.06 -16.22
CA PRO A 415 -1.77 -1.66 -14.89
C PRO A 415 -3.23 -2.06 -14.64
N PRO A 416 -3.58 -2.51 -13.43
CA PRO A 416 -4.95 -2.87 -13.10
C PRO A 416 -5.84 -1.64 -13.11
N LEU A 417 -6.83 -1.61 -13.97
CA LEU A 417 -7.78 -0.51 -14.10
C LEU A 417 -9.04 -0.77 -13.27
N SER A 418 -9.56 0.27 -12.66
CA SER A 418 -10.88 0.27 -12.03
C SER A 418 -11.74 1.41 -12.57
N PHE A 419 -13.00 1.39 -12.24
CA PHE A 419 -13.97 2.42 -12.68
C PHE A 419 -14.49 3.22 -11.49
N VAL A 420 -14.77 4.49 -11.76
CA VAL A 420 -15.35 5.43 -10.78
C VAL A 420 -16.83 5.15 -10.54
#